data_8593924ba986a3bd72e12faf822c05d9
#
_entry.id   8593924ba986a3bd72e12faf822c05d9
#
_cell.length_a   1.000
_cell.length_b   1.000
_cell.length_c   1.000
_cell.angle_alpha   90.00
_cell.angle_beta   90.00
_cell.angle_gamma   90.00
#
_symmetry.space_group_name_H-M   'P 1'
#
loop_
_entity.id
_entity.type
_entity.pdbx_description
1 polymer ?
#
loop_
_entity_poly.entity_id
_entity_poly.type
_entity_poly.pdbx_seq_one_letter_code
_entity_poly.pdbx_strand_id
1 'polypeptide(L)'
;MNIQFSFRRFWHILVWTLVYQMRQLLTLFGVAIFAFATFELFACIQARNSYEYNITFMHGHESYLINIALRDIVGECMVVGEVLLCIGAVIAFNQLHRKNESRRLLMLPASNMEKFVARWVVYVPVLFVLYVVAFMLGDLLRMAVWPAFSDKISFPTAIPKFLSSLKYMVVWTSELHLLQILVMWGLFWFFHALSLFCSVWIGRWGWLPVTVVFFGFMALFIRTKYQGEYLEVLYLMAVVLMIAAYWLFCHFPKYKLFHFKD
;
A
#
# COMPACT_ATOMS: atom_id res chain seq x y z
N MET A 1 15.05 32.43 -2.58
CA MET A 1 13.86 32.98 -1.88
C MET A 1 13.33 31.87 -0.96
N ASN A 2 13.53 31.99 0.37
CA ASN A 2 13.03 31.00 1.33
C ASN A 2 11.53 31.29 1.56
N ILE A 3 10.68 30.62 0.80
CA ILE A 3 9.23 30.72 0.98
C ILE A 3 8.90 29.90 2.22
N GLN A 4 8.44 30.56 3.30
CA GLN A 4 7.97 29.88 4.52
C GLN A 4 6.72 29.06 4.19
N PHE A 5 6.54 27.94 4.92
CA PHE A 5 5.36 27.08 4.82
C PHE A 5 4.08 27.85 5.16
N SER A 6 3.03 27.71 4.32
CA SER A 6 1.72 28.30 4.57
C SER A 6 0.64 27.25 4.36
N PHE A 7 -0.19 27.01 5.40
CA PHE A 7 -1.25 26.00 5.34
C PHE A 7 -2.28 26.31 4.22
N ARG A 8 -2.60 27.59 3.96
CA ARG A 8 -3.50 27.96 2.88
C ARG A 8 -2.94 27.57 1.50
N ARG A 9 -1.66 27.83 1.25
CA ARG A 9 -1.01 27.41 -0.02
C ARG A 9 -0.91 25.90 -0.12
N PHE A 10 -0.54 25.24 0.99
CA PHE A 10 -0.50 23.78 1.05
C PHE A 10 -1.86 23.17 0.67
N TRP A 11 -2.97 23.68 1.21
CA TRP A 11 -4.32 23.20 0.88
C TRP A 11 -4.64 23.35 -0.61
N HIS A 12 -4.32 24.49 -1.21
CA HIS A 12 -4.52 24.70 -2.64
C HIS A 12 -3.70 23.73 -3.49
N ILE A 13 -2.44 23.44 -3.09
CA ILE A 13 -1.59 22.47 -3.78
C ILE A 13 -2.13 21.07 -3.60
N LEU A 14 -2.60 20.71 -2.42
CA LEU A 14 -3.19 19.40 -2.15
C LEU A 14 -4.40 19.16 -3.07
N VAL A 15 -5.33 20.09 -3.11
CA VAL A 15 -6.51 20.01 -4.00
C VAL A 15 -6.09 19.96 -5.46
N TRP A 16 -5.16 20.81 -5.88
CA TRP A 16 -4.61 20.78 -7.24
C TRP A 16 -3.98 19.41 -7.55
N THR A 17 -3.17 18.87 -6.66
CA THR A 17 -2.54 17.56 -6.83
C THR A 17 -3.57 16.46 -6.97
N LEU A 18 -4.59 16.48 -6.13
CA LEU A 18 -5.68 15.50 -6.14
C LEU A 18 -6.46 15.54 -7.46
N VAL A 19 -6.88 16.72 -7.90
CA VAL A 19 -7.61 16.89 -9.16
C VAL A 19 -6.73 16.51 -10.36
N TYR A 20 -5.48 16.96 -10.36
CA TYR A 20 -4.55 16.67 -11.46
C TYR A 20 -4.25 15.17 -11.59
N GLN A 21 -4.21 14.46 -10.48
CA GLN A 21 -3.90 13.03 -10.45
C GLN A 21 -5.14 12.12 -10.37
N MET A 22 -6.34 12.72 -10.44
CA MET A 22 -7.61 12.00 -10.30
C MET A 22 -7.70 10.77 -11.21
N ARG A 23 -7.29 10.91 -12.48
CA ARG A 23 -7.30 9.79 -13.44
C ARG A 23 -6.41 8.62 -12.98
N GLN A 24 -5.23 8.91 -12.43
CA GLN A 24 -4.32 7.87 -11.95
C GLN A 24 -4.87 7.22 -10.68
N LEU A 25 -5.41 8.02 -9.76
CA LEU A 25 -6.05 7.51 -8.53
C LEU A 25 -7.26 6.63 -8.85
N LEU A 26 -8.12 7.03 -9.78
CA LEU A 26 -9.24 6.21 -10.23
C LEU A 26 -8.79 4.92 -10.90
N THR A 27 -7.72 4.96 -11.70
CA THR A 27 -7.16 3.75 -12.30
C THR A 27 -6.62 2.80 -11.22
N LEU A 28 -5.85 3.31 -10.25
CA LEU A 28 -5.36 2.50 -9.12
C LEU A 28 -6.50 1.94 -8.27
N PHE A 29 -7.53 2.74 -8.04
CA PHE A 29 -8.72 2.33 -7.31
C PHE A 29 -9.46 1.18 -8.04
N GLY A 30 -9.68 1.31 -9.36
CA GLY A 30 -10.29 0.26 -10.18
C GLY A 30 -9.46 -1.02 -10.17
N VAL A 31 -8.15 -0.92 -10.37
CA VAL A 31 -7.22 -2.07 -10.28
C VAL A 31 -7.29 -2.73 -8.90
N ALA A 32 -7.36 -1.94 -7.83
CA ALA A 32 -7.46 -2.45 -6.47
C ALA A 32 -8.75 -3.25 -6.24
N ILE A 33 -9.91 -2.75 -6.71
CA ILE A 33 -11.20 -3.47 -6.60
C ILE A 33 -11.09 -4.86 -7.27
N PHE A 34 -10.58 -4.91 -8.50
CA PHE A 34 -10.44 -6.18 -9.22
C PHE A 34 -9.40 -7.11 -8.58
N ALA A 35 -8.29 -6.57 -8.09
CA ALA A 35 -7.28 -7.35 -7.39
C ALA A 35 -7.87 -7.98 -6.12
N PHE A 36 -8.52 -7.20 -5.25
CA PHE A 36 -9.13 -7.72 -4.04
C PHE A 36 -10.20 -8.77 -4.36
N ALA A 37 -11.14 -8.48 -5.27
CA ALA A 37 -12.17 -9.44 -5.65
C ALA A 37 -11.57 -10.76 -6.18
N THR A 38 -10.50 -10.70 -6.97
CA THR A 38 -9.83 -11.88 -7.52
C THR A 38 -9.13 -12.69 -6.43
N PHE A 39 -8.38 -12.05 -5.52
CA PHE A 39 -7.72 -12.74 -4.43
C PHE A 39 -8.71 -13.36 -3.46
N GLU A 40 -9.78 -12.67 -3.13
CA GLU A 40 -10.84 -13.18 -2.27
C GLU A 40 -11.57 -14.39 -2.89
N LEU A 41 -11.88 -14.32 -4.20
CA LEU A 41 -12.45 -15.46 -4.94
C LEU A 41 -11.50 -16.65 -4.92
N PHE A 42 -10.20 -16.42 -5.17
CA PHE A 42 -9.21 -17.48 -5.15
C PHE A 42 -9.09 -18.14 -3.79
N ALA A 43 -9.06 -17.37 -2.71
CA ALA A 43 -9.03 -17.89 -1.35
C ALA A 43 -10.31 -18.69 -0.99
N CYS A 44 -11.49 -18.24 -1.44
CA CYS A 44 -12.72 -18.99 -1.30
C CYS A 44 -12.71 -20.32 -2.07
N ILE A 45 -12.15 -20.34 -3.28
CA ILE A 45 -11.99 -21.58 -4.08
C ILE A 45 -11.04 -22.54 -3.39
N GLN A 46 -9.92 -22.06 -2.86
CA GLN A 46 -8.97 -22.89 -2.10
C GLN A 46 -9.62 -23.46 -0.85
N ALA A 47 -10.36 -22.64 -0.08
CA ALA A 47 -11.07 -23.10 1.11
C ALA A 47 -12.13 -24.15 0.78
N ARG A 48 -12.89 -23.96 -0.32
CA ARG A 48 -13.85 -24.95 -0.81
C ARG A 48 -13.17 -26.27 -1.16
N ASN A 49 -12.09 -26.24 -1.94
CA ASN A 49 -11.37 -27.46 -2.34
C ASN A 49 -10.81 -28.21 -1.12
N SER A 50 -10.30 -27.47 -0.13
CA SER A 50 -9.84 -28.03 1.14
C SER A 50 -10.98 -28.67 1.92
N TYR A 51 -12.16 -28.05 1.91
CA TYR A 51 -13.38 -28.60 2.53
C TYR A 51 -13.82 -29.91 1.84
N GLU A 52 -13.93 -29.91 0.51
CA GLU A 52 -14.35 -31.10 -0.25
C GLU A 52 -13.37 -32.28 -0.07
N TYR A 53 -12.08 -32.01 0.08
CA TYR A 53 -11.07 -33.05 0.35
C TYR A 53 -11.17 -33.63 1.76
N ASN A 54 -11.55 -32.82 2.76
CA ASN A 54 -11.59 -33.20 4.17
C ASN A 54 -12.99 -33.52 4.72
N ILE A 55 -14.00 -33.65 3.87
CA ILE A 55 -15.41 -33.88 4.28
C ILE A 55 -15.56 -34.99 5.31
N THR A 56 -14.79 -36.10 5.19
CA THR A 56 -14.84 -37.28 6.06
C THR A 56 -14.40 -36.98 7.50
N PHE A 57 -13.54 -35.99 7.71
CA PHE A 57 -12.99 -35.62 9.02
C PHE A 57 -13.64 -34.39 9.66
N MET A 58 -14.38 -33.60 8.88
CA MET A 58 -14.79 -32.25 9.26
C MET A 58 -16.30 -32.07 9.45
N HIS A 59 -17.08 -33.16 9.50
CA HIS A 59 -18.50 -33.06 9.78
C HIS A 59 -18.72 -32.34 11.11
N GLY A 60 -19.38 -31.16 11.09
CA GLY A 60 -19.64 -30.32 12.24
C GLY A 60 -18.69 -29.11 12.45
N HIS A 61 -17.64 -28.96 11.66
CA HIS A 61 -16.67 -27.85 11.80
C HIS A 61 -16.71 -26.82 10.65
N GLU A 62 -17.82 -26.72 9.92
CA GLU A 62 -17.98 -25.78 8.79
C GLU A 62 -17.71 -24.32 9.21
N SER A 63 -18.23 -23.91 10.36
CA SER A 63 -18.02 -22.55 10.88
C SER A 63 -16.54 -22.24 11.18
N TYR A 64 -15.77 -23.24 11.58
CA TYR A 64 -14.35 -23.12 11.85
C TYR A 64 -13.56 -22.89 10.55
N LEU A 65 -13.85 -23.69 9.50
CA LEU A 65 -13.22 -23.56 8.18
C LEU A 65 -13.52 -22.20 7.53
N ILE A 66 -14.79 -21.77 7.60
CA ILE A 66 -15.18 -20.45 7.10
C ILE A 66 -14.42 -19.34 7.83
N ASN A 67 -14.26 -19.46 9.16
CA ASN A 67 -13.50 -18.48 9.93
C ASN A 67 -12.01 -18.44 9.58
N ILE A 68 -11.39 -19.58 9.31
CA ILE A 68 -10.00 -19.65 8.83
C ILE A 68 -9.91 -18.99 7.46
N ALA A 69 -10.75 -19.38 6.51
CA ALA A 69 -10.77 -18.82 5.16
C ALA A 69 -10.94 -17.29 5.18
N LEU A 70 -11.86 -16.76 5.98
CA LEU A 70 -12.04 -15.33 6.13
C LEU A 70 -10.82 -14.62 6.73
N ARG A 71 -10.09 -15.29 7.64
CA ARG A 71 -8.86 -14.74 8.20
C ARG A 71 -7.76 -14.69 7.14
N ASP A 72 -7.64 -15.75 6.35
CA ASP A 72 -6.62 -15.85 5.30
C ASP A 72 -6.91 -14.84 4.18
N ILE A 73 -8.17 -14.69 3.76
CA ILE A 73 -8.62 -13.64 2.84
C ILE A 73 -8.16 -12.26 3.33
N VAL A 74 -8.44 -11.91 4.59
CA VAL A 74 -8.05 -10.61 5.14
C VAL A 74 -6.53 -10.46 5.17
N GLY A 75 -5.78 -11.50 5.56
CA GLY A 75 -4.32 -11.48 5.58
C GLY A 75 -3.72 -11.24 4.20
N GLU A 76 -4.16 -11.99 3.19
CA GLU A 76 -3.71 -11.84 1.81
C GLU A 76 -4.06 -10.46 1.25
N CYS A 77 -5.27 -9.97 1.48
CA CYS A 77 -5.69 -8.64 1.04
C CYS A 77 -4.91 -7.50 1.70
N MET A 78 -4.47 -7.65 2.95
CA MET A 78 -3.58 -6.68 3.60
C MET A 78 -2.24 -6.60 2.88
N VAL A 79 -1.63 -7.74 2.53
CA VAL A 79 -0.37 -7.78 1.77
C VAL A 79 -0.54 -7.17 0.39
N VAL A 80 -1.62 -7.50 -0.32
CA VAL A 80 -1.94 -6.91 -1.62
C VAL A 80 -2.12 -5.40 -1.51
N GLY A 81 -2.82 -4.93 -0.48
CA GLY A 81 -3.00 -3.51 -0.19
C GLY A 81 -1.67 -2.78 0.02
N GLU A 82 -0.74 -3.38 0.77
CA GLU A 82 0.60 -2.82 0.98
C GLU A 82 1.38 -2.70 -0.34
N VAL A 83 1.37 -3.74 -1.17
CA VAL A 83 2.01 -3.72 -2.50
C VAL A 83 1.42 -2.61 -3.36
N LEU A 84 0.10 -2.46 -3.38
CA LEU A 84 -0.58 -1.41 -4.14
C LEU A 84 -0.26 -0.01 -3.62
N LEU A 85 -0.11 0.17 -2.30
CA LEU A 85 0.34 1.43 -1.70
C LEU A 85 1.78 1.76 -2.09
N CYS A 86 2.68 0.78 -2.11
CA CYS A 86 4.05 0.94 -2.61
C CYS A 86 4.08 1.34 -4.09
N ILE A 87 3.24 0.73 -4.93
CA ILE A 87 3.09 1.11 -6.35
C ILE A 87 2.58 2.56 -6.45
N GLY A 88 1.58 2.93 -5.66
CA GLY A 88 1.09 4.30 -5.57
C GLY A 88 2.21 5.30 -5.21
N ALA A 89 3.04 4.97 -4.22
CA ALA A 89 4.17 5.78 -3.82
C ALA A 89 5.21 5.94 -4.95
N VAL A 90 5.47 4.89 -5.73
CA VAL A 90 6.34 4.97 -6.91
C VAL A 90 5.74 5.89 -7.98
N ILE A 91 4.43 5.88 -8.17
CA ILE A 91 3.76 6.74 -9.15
C ILE A 91 3.77 8.20 -8.70
N ALA A 92 3.75 8.48 -7.39
CA ALA A 92 3.64 9.82 -6.80
C ALA A 92 4.61 10.84 -7.40
N PHE A 93 5.85 10.43 -7.62
CA PHE A 93 6.93 11.32 -8.11
C PHE A 93 7.39 11.00 -9.53
N ASN A 94 6.80 10.00 -10.20
CA ASN A 94 7.15 9.65 -11.58
C ASN A 94 7.01 10.84 -12.55
N GLN A 95 6.07 11.74 -12.26
CA GLN A 95 5.88 12.97 -13.04
C GLN A 95 7.10 13.91 -13.05
N LEU A 96 7.96 13.86 -12.02
CA LEU A 96 9.20 14.64 -11.99
C LEU A 96 10.12 14.30 -13.15
N HIS A 97 10.05 13.08 -13.66
CA HIS A 97 10.88 12.60 -14.75
C HIS A 97 10.33 13.00 -16.14
N ARG A 98 9.13 13.56 -16.21
CA ARG A 98 8.56 14.10 -17.46
C ARG A 98 8.82 15.60 -17.58
N LYS A 99 9.49 16.02 -18.65
CA LYS A 99 9.95 17.42 -18.85
C LYS A 99 8.85 18.47 -18.64
N ASN A 100 7.69 18.27 -19.20
CA ASN A 100 6.58 19.25 -19.11
C ASN A 100 5.93 19.28 -17.73
N GLU A 101 5.80 18.13 -17.07
CA GLU A 101 5.15 18.01 -15.77
C GLU A 101 6.06 18.49 -14.65
N SER A 102 7.36 18.24 -14.74
CA SER A 102 8.33 18.78 -13.79
C SER A 102 8.40 20.32 -13.84
N ARG A 103 8.33 20.91 -15.04
CA ARG A 103 8.25 22.37 -15.19
C ARG A 103 6.99 22.95 -14.53
N ARG A 104 5.82 22.36 -14.78
CA ARG A 104 4.56 22.79 -14.14
C ARG A 104 4.66 22.76 -12.63
N LEU A 105 5.22 21.70 -12.06
CA LEU A 105 5.40 21.59 -10.62
C LEU A 105 6.34 22.65 -10.05
N LEU A 106 7.45 22.92 -10.76
CA LEU A 106 8.44 23.92 -10.33
C LEU A 106 7.87 25.33 -10.38
N MET A 107 7.00 25.63 -11.36
CA MET A 107 6.35 26.94 -11.50
C MET A 107 5.27 27.21 -10.45
N LEU A 108 4.81 26.22 -9.69
CA LEU A 108 3.85 26.46 -8.62
C LEU A 108 4.44 27.39 -7.54
N PRO A 109 3.76 28.48 -7.15
CA PRO A 109 4.25 29.43 -6.16
C PRO A 109 4.16 28.89 -4.73
N ALA A 110 4.97 27.85 -4.44
CA ALA A 110 4.93 27.16 -3.18
C ALA A 110 6.33 26.64 -2.80
N SER A 111 6.53 26.41 -1.50
CA SER A 111 7.77 25.80 -1.00
C SER A 111 7.90 24.35 -1.46
N ASN A 112 9.14 23.86 -1.55
CA ASN A 112 9.38 22.44 -1.89
C ASN A 112 8.74 21.50 -0.85
N MET A 113 8.71 21.93 0.41
CA MET A 113 8.06 21.18 1.49
C MET A 113 6.55 21.03 1.24
N GLU A 114 5.85 22.13 0.90
CA GLU A 114 4.42 22.10 0.59
C GLU A 114 4.12 21.15 -0.59
N LYS A 115 4.94 21.18 -1.65
CA LYS A 115 4.80 20.32 -2.83
C LYS A 115 5.03 18.85 -2.52
N PHE A 116 6.06 18.56 -1.71
CA PHE A 116 6.40 17.18 -1.33
C PHE A 116 5.33 16.59 -0.41
N VAL A 117 4.96 17.31 0.64
CA VAL A 117 3.97 16.84 1.63
C VAL A 117 2.58 16.69 0.99
N ALA A 118 2.17 17.60 0.10
CA ALA A 118 0.89 17.48 -0.60
C ALA A 118 0.80 16.18 -1.41
N ARG A 119 1.86 15.81 -2.11
CA ARG A 119 1.92 14.53 -2.85
C ARG A 119 1.93 13.34 -1.92
N TRP A 120 2.73 13.41 -0.87
CA TRP A 120 2.76 12.36 0.15
C TRP A 120 1.36 12.12 0.73
N VAL A 121 0.62 13.18 1.08
CA VAL A 121 -0.75 13.06 1.60
C VAL A 121 -1.70 12.41 0.58
N VAL A 122 -1.58 12.70 -0.70
CA VAL A 122 -2.44 12.09 -1.74
C VAL A 122 -2.12 10.60 -1.91
N TYR A 123 -0.84 10.22 -1.91
CA TYR A 123 -0.42 8.85 -2.22
C TYR A 123 -0.23 7.95 -1.00
N VAL A 124 -0.40 8.45 0.23
CA VAL A 124 -0.40 7.64 1.44
C VAL A 124 -1.78 7.61 2.08
N PRO A 125 -2.22 8.63 2.82
CA PRO A 125 -3.50 8.55 3.53
C PRO A 125 -4.72 8.51 2.60
N VAL A 126 -4.74 9.31 1.51
CA VAL A 126 -5.89 9.31 0.59
C VAL A 126 -5.97 7.97 -0.15
N LEU A 127 -4.85 7.47 -0.66
CA LEU A 127 -4.82 6.19 -1.35
C LEU A 127 -5.15 5.03 -0.41
N PHE A 128 -4.71 5.09 0.86
CA PHE A 128 -5.09 4.10 1.87
C PHE A 128 -6.61 4.05 2.08
N VAL A 129 -7.26 5.22 2.21
CA VAL A 129 -8.73 5.27 2.32
C VAL A 129 -9.39 4.68 1.07
N LEU A 130 -8.88 5.01 -0.12
CA LEU A 130 -9.39 4.42 -1.36
C LEU A 130 -9.25 2.90 -1.38
N TYR A 131 -8.16 2.34 -0.86
CA TYR A 131 -7.98 0.87 -0.79
C TYR A 131 -8.90 0.20 0.21
N VAL A 132 -9.20 0.84 1.35
CA VAL A 132 -10.22 0.33 2.27
C VAL A 132 -11.58 0.25 1.58
N VAL A 133 -11.96 1.29 0.83
CA VAL A 133 -13.20 1.29 0.04
C VAL A 133 -13.14 0.26 -1.09
N ALA A 134 -11.99 0.12 -1.77
CA ALA A 134 -11.78 -0.86 -2.83
C ALA A 134 -11.93 -2.30 -2.32
N PHE A 135 -11.39 -2.59 -1.11
CA PHE A 135 -11.60 -3.89 -0.47
C PHE A 135 -13.09 -4.16 -0.22
N MET A 136 -13.82 -3.19 0.34
CA MET A 136 -15.27 -3.36 0.59
C MET A 136 -16.04 -3.65 -0.71
N LEU A 137 -15.71 -2.94 -1.79
CA LEU A 137 -16.33 -3.16 -3.10
C LEU A 137 -15.89 -4.49 -3.72
N GLY A 138 -14.64 -4.90 -3.53
CA GLY A 138 -14.11 -6.20 -3.94
C GLY A 138 -14.86 -7.36 -3.28
N ASP A 139 -15.06 -7.28 -1.95
CA ASP A 139 -15.81 -8.29 -1.20
C ASP A 139 -17.28 -8.37 -1.65
N LEU A 140 -17.93 -7.24 -1.94
CA LEU A 140 -19.27 -7.22 -2.51
C LEU A 140 -19.31 -7.89 -3.90
N LEU A 141 -18.33 -7.62 -4.76
CA LEU A 141 -18.21 -8.27 -6.06
C LEU A 141 -17.98 -9.78 -5.92
N ARG A 142 -17.11 -10.20 -5.00
CA ARG A 142 -16.91 -11.61 -4.66
C ARG A 142 -18.22 -12.27 -4.25
N MET A 143 -18.96 -11.64 -3.33
CA MET A 143 -20.25 -12.18 -2.88
C MET A 143 -21.27 -12.31 -4.02
N ALA A 144 -21.29 -11.36 -4.96
CA ALA A 144 -22.19 -11.40 -6.10
C ALA A 144 -21.83 -12.51 -7.11
N VAL A 145 -20.53 -12.77 -7.26
CA VAL A 145 -20.02 -13.75 -8.25
C VAL A 145 -19.93 -15.17 -7.66
N TRP A 146 -19.74 -15.30 -6.35
CA TRP A 146 -19.54 -16.58 -5.67
C TRP A 146 -20.63 -17.63 -5.93
N PRO A 147 -21.94 -17.31 -5.98
CA PRO A 147 -22.99 -18.31 -6.25
C PRO A 147 -22.82 -19.02 -7.61
N ALA A 148 -22.14 -18.41 -8.59
CA ALA A 148 -21.83 -19.05 -9.86
C ALA A 148 -20.76 -20.16 -9.74
N PHE A 149 -19.97 -20.16 -8.67
CA PHE A 149 -18.90 -21.16 -8.43
C PHE A 149 -19.31 -22.25 -7.44
N SER A 150 -20.25 -22.01 -6.55
CA SER A 150 -20.67 -22.99 -5.53
C SER A 150 -22.05 -22.69 -4.98
N ASP A 151 -22.93 -23.70 -5.04
CA ASP A 151 -24.25 -23.67 -4.39
C ASP A 151 -24.23 -24.28 -2.98
N LYS A 152 -23.14 -24.99 -2.63
CA LYS A 152 -23.08 -25.80 -1.39
C LYS A 152 -22.55 -25.03 -0.19
N ILE A 153 -21.63 -24.10 -0.39
CA ILE A 153 -20.98 -23.36 0.69
C ILE A 153 -21.12 -21.88 0.43
N SER A 154 -21.72 -21.16 1.39
CA SER A 154 -21.78 -19.70 1.35
C SER A 154 -20.69 -19.11 2.22
N PHE A 155 -19.82 -18.27 1.65
CA PHE A 155 -18.88 -17.48 2.44
C PHE A 155 -19.51 -16.13 2.77
N PRO A 156 -19.66 -15.78 4.05
CA PRO A 156 -20.16 -14.48 4.45
C PRO A 156 -19.19 -13.35 4.07
N THR A 157 -19.61 -12.10 4.24
CA THR A 157 -18.75 -10.95 3.99
C THR A 157 -17.51 -10.96 4.88
N ALA A 158 -16.35 -10.62 4.29
CA ALA A 158 -15.09 -10.47 5.00
C ALA A 158 -14.94 -9.08 5.66
N ILE A 159 -15.80 -8.11 5.33
CA ILE A 159 -15.75 -6.72 5.81
C ILE A 159 -15.66 -6.61 7.34
N PRO A 160 -16.50 -7.30 8.17
CA PRO A 160 -16.39 -7.17 9.62
C PRO A 160 -15.03 -7.63 10.15
N LYS A 161 -14.48 -8.70 9.57
CA LYS A 161 -13.18 -9.25 9.95
C LYS A 161 -12.03 -8.33 9.55
N PHE A 162 -12.12 -7.74 8.36
CA PHE A 162 -11.17 -6.73 7.88
C PHE A 162 -11.18 -5.49 8.79
N LEU A 163 -12.34 -4.93 9.11
CA LEU A 163 -12.46 -3.79 10.01
C LEU A 163 -11.95 -4.10 11.42
N SER A 164 -12.22 -5.32 11.94
CA SER A 164 -11.66 -5.75 13.21
C SER A 164 -10.13 -5.86 13.14
N SER A 165 -9.56 -6.37 12.04
CA SER A 165 -8.11 -6.44 11.84
C SER A 165 -7.48 -5.05 11.79
N LEU A 166 -8.09 -4.07 11.10
CA LEU A 166 -7.67 -2.68 11.13
C LEU A 166 -7.71 -2.10 12.56
N LYS A 167 -8.77 -2.43 13.33
CA LYS A 167 -8.86 -2.02 14.74
C LYS A 167 -7.72 -2.61 15.57
N TYR A 168 -7.38 -3.89 15.39
CA TYR A 168 -6.25 -4.52 16.08
C TYR A 168 -4.89 -3.95 15.67
N MET A 169 -4.74 -3.44 14.47
CA MET A 169 -3.54 -2.69 14.07
C MET A 169 -3.37 -1.35 14.81
N VAL A 170 -4.47 -0.79 15.35
CA VAL A 170 -4.47 0.52 16.02
C VAL A 170 -4.60 0.37 17.54
N VAL A 171 -5.30 -0.67 18.02
CA VAL A 171 -5.62 -0.85 19.45
C VAL A 171 -4.75 -1.93 20.08
N TRP A 172 -4.01 -1.52 21.05
CA TRP A 172 -3.10 -2.34 21.86
C TRP A 172 -3.88 -3.25 22.81
N THR A 173 -3.71 -4.57 22.69
CA THR A 173 -4.44 -5.55 23.54
C THR A 173 -3.54 -6.47 24.37
N SER A 174 -2.24 -6.66 24.03
CA SER A 174 -1.25 -7.41 24.82
C SER A 174 0.17 -7.14 24.32
N GLU A 175 1.20 -7.41 25.13
CA GLU A 175 2.60 -7.15 24.78
C GLU A 175 3.08 -7.91 23.53
N LEU A 176 2.67 -9.16 23.37
CA LEU A 176 3.03 -9.96 22.19
C LEU A 176 2.41 -9.43 20.90
N HIS A 177 1.18 -8.96 20.99
CA HIS A 177 0.50 -8.31 19.86
C HIS A 177 1.10 -6.94 19.54
N LEU A 178 1.60 -6.22 20.53
CA LEU A 178 2.31 -4.95 20.32
C LEU A 178 3.53 -5.12 19.42
N LEU A 179 4.40 -6.08 19.74
CA LEU A 179 5.60 -6.30 18.95
C LEU A 179 5.26 -6.63 17.48
N GLN A 180 4.26 -7.49 17.25
CA GLN A 180 3.80 -7.81 15.91
C GLN A 180 3.25 -6.58 15.17
N ILE A 181 2.44 -5.76 15.84
CA ILE A 181 1.91 -4.51 15.29
C ILE A 181 3.05 -3.56 14.92
N LEU A 182 4.02 -3.37 15.82
CA LEU A 182 5.18 -2.50 15.57
C LEU A 182 6.03 -3.01 14.41
N VAL A 183 6.23 -4.32 14.29
CA VAL A 183 6.95 -4.92 13.15
C VAL A 183 6.20 -4.64 11.84
N MET A 184 4.89 -4.88 11.79
CA MET A 184 4.08 -4.64 10.59
C MET A 184 4.10 -3.15 10.20
N TRP A 185 3.94 -2.23 11.15
CA TRP A 185 4.06 -0.80 10.89
C TRP A 185 5.46 -0.39 10.44
N GLY A 186 6.51 -0.97 11.05
CA GLY A 186 7.91 -0.72 10.67
C GLY A 186 8.17 -1.15 9.23
N LEU A 187 7.69 -2.33 8.82
CA LEU A 187 7.78 -2.82 7.45
C LEU A 187 7.01 -1.92 6.49
N PHE A 188 5.78 -1.57 6.81
CA PHE A 188 4.96 -0.66 6.02
C PHE A 188 5.69 0.67 5.77
N TRP A 189 6.17 1.32 6.81
CA TRP A 189 6.88 2.60 6.69
C TRP A 189 8.18 2.47 5.92
N PHE A 190 8.93 1.38 6.12
CA PHE A 190 10.18 1.11 5.41
C PHE A 190 9.96 0.95 3.90
N PHE A 191 9.06 0.05 3.49
CA PHE A 191 8.79 -0.17 2.07
C PHE A 191 8.16 1.04 1.41
N HIS A 192 7.32 1.76 2.13
CA HIS A 192 6.73 2.99 1.63
C HIS A 192 7.79 4.09 1.42
N ALA A 193 8.68 4.30 2.39
CA ALA A 193 9.79 5.26 2.29
C ALA A 193 10.76 4.87 1.16
N LEU A 194 11.07 3.58 1.02
CA LEU A 194 11.90 3.07 -0.06
C LEU A 194 11.24 3.32 -1.43
N SER A 195 9.93 3.09 -1.54
CA SER A 195 9.17 3.35 -2.76
C SER A 195 9.18 4.82 -3.15
N LEU A 196 9.00 5.73 -2.20
CA LEU A 196 9.11 7.18 -2.42
C LEU A 196 10.52 7.58 -2.85
N PHE A 197 11.54 7.07 -2.16
CA PHE A 197 12.94 7.35 -2.50
C PHE A 197 13.26 6.90 -3.94
N CYS A 198 12.94 5.66 -4.28
CA CYS A 198 13.15 5.11 -5.61
C CYS A 198 12.35 5.85 -6.70
N SER A 199 11.13 6.32 -6.37
CA SER A 199 10.32 7.13 -7.26
C SER A 199 10.98 8.47 -7.60
N VAL A 200 11.55 9.15 -6.61
CA VAL A 200 12.27 10.42 -6.85
C VAL A 200 13.58 10.18 -7.59
N TRP A 201 14.30 9.11 -7.27
CA TRP A 201 15.62 8.83 -7.83
C TRP A 201 15.56 8.27 -9.26
N ILE A 202 14.81 7.17 -9.48
CA ILE A 202 14.81 6.38 -10.72
C ILE A 202 13.55 6.65 -11.57
N GLY A 203 12.50 7.19 -10.97
CA GLY A 203 11.24 7.48 -11.64
C GLY A 203 10.44 6.21 -11.96
N ARG A 204 10.05 6.06 -13.24
CA ARG A 204 9.17 4.95 -13.67
C ARG A 204 9.70 3.54 -13.36
N TRP A 205 11.01 3.37 -13.24
CA TRP A 205 11.64 2.10 -12.91
C TRP A 205 11.85 1.90 -11.41
N GLY A 206 11.42 2.85 -10.57
CA GLY A 206 11.56 2.80 -9.12
C GLY A 206 10.90 1.58 -8.46
N TRP A 207 9.93 0.95 -9.11
CA TRP A 207 9.31 -0.28 -8.63
C TRP A 207 10.26 -1.50 -8.62
N LEU A 208 11.24 -1.57 -9.55
CA LEU A 208 12.17 -2.70 -9.64
C LEU A 208 13.00 -2.90 -8.36
N PRO A 209 13.77 -1.91 -7.87
CA PRO A 209 14.53 -2.10 -6.65
C PRO A 209 13.63 -2.37 -5.43
N VAL A 210 12.46 -1.76 -5.36
CA VAL A 210 11.48 -2.04 -4.29
C VAL A 210 11.06 -3.50 -4.31
N THR A 211 10.73 -4.03 -5.48
CA THR A 211 10.33 -5.43 -5.66
C THR A 211 11.46 -6.39 -5.27
N VAL A 212 12.69 -6.11 -5.71
CA VAL A 212 13.86 -6.94 -5.36
C VAL A 212 14.09 -6.96 -3.85
N VAL A 213 14.05 -5.79 -3.20
CA VAL A 213 14.21 -5.67 -1.75
C VAL A 213 13.07 -6.38 -1.02
N PHE A 214 11.82 -6.25 -1.50
CA PHE A 214 10.66 -6.90 -0.91
C PHE A 214 10.80 -8.43 -0.94
N PHE A 215 11.09 -9.02 -2.09
CA PHE A 215 11.26 -10.47 -2.20
C PHE A 215 12.50 -10.97 -1.43
N GLY A 216 13.60 -10.23 -1.46
CA GLY A 216 14.80 -10.53 -0.67
C GLY A 216 14.50 -10.53 0.83
N PHE A 217 13.75 -9.53 1.31
CA PHE A 217 13.34 -9.42 2.70
C PHE A 217 12.39 -10.58 3.09
N MET A 218 11.40 -10.89 2.25
CA MET A 218 10.48 -12.02 2.47
C MET A 218 11.23 -13.34 2.56
N ALA A 219 12.20 -13.60 1.67
CA ALA A 219 13.02 -14.81 1.72
C ALA A 219 13.84 -14.91 3.01
N LEU A 220 14.43 -13.79 3.45
CA LEU A 220 15.16 -13.71 4.73
C LEU A 220 14.22 -13.90 5.92
N PHE A 221 13.05 -13.26 5.91
CA PHE A 221 12.05 -13.36 6.96
C PHE A 221 11.57 -14.79 7.18
N ILE A 222 11.27 -15.51 6.09
CA ILE A 222 10.87 -16.92 6.14
C ILE A 222 12.01 -17.78 6.70
N ARG A 223 13.27 -17.49 6.32
CA ARG A 223 14.43 -18.27 6.73
C ARG A 223 14.83 -18.06 8.19
N THR A 224 14.74 -16.82 8.69
CA THR A 224 15.26 -16.45 10.01
C THR A 224 14.24 -16.52 11.13
N LYS A 225 12.97 -16.81 10.86
CA LYS A 225 11.86 -16.74 11.84
C LYS A 225 11.95 -15.44 12.66
N TYR A 226 12.01 -14.32 11.97
CA TYR A 226 12.20 -12.97 12.51
C TYR A 226 11.43 -12.74 13.80
N GLN A 227 12.14 -12.38 14.90
CA GLN A 227 11.57 -12.17 16.23
C GLN A 227 11.48 -10.70 16.64
N GLY A 228 11.63 -9.77 15.71
CA GLY A 228 11.52 -8.32 15.99
C GLY A 228 12.82 -7.64 16.43
N GLU A 229 13.96 -8.35 16.46
CA GLU A 229 15.26 -7.83 16.94
C GLU A 229 15.77 -6.61 16.15
N TYR A 230 15.32 -6.41 14.92
CA TYR A 230 15.78 -5.31 14.05
C TYR A 230 14.70 -4.22 13.83
N LEU A 231 13.69 -4.16 14.69
CA LEU A 231 12.59 -3.22 14.56
C LEU A 231 13.07 -1.76 14.53
N GLU A 232 13.94 -1.40 15.45
CA GLU A 232 14.51 -0.05 15.54
C GLU A 232 15.27 0.34 14.26
N VAL A 233 16.00 -0.62 13.68
CA VAL A 233 16.74 -0.42 12.44
C VAL A 233 15.79 -0.14 11.27
N LEU A 234 14.65 -0.86 11.17
CA LEU A 234 13.65 -0.63 10.14
C LEU A 234 13.06 0.79 10.22
N TYR A 235 12.69 1.24 11.42
CA TYR A 235 12.17 2.60 11.60
C TYR A 235 13.23 3.66 11.29
N LEU A 236 14.47 3.47 11.76
CA LEU A 236 15.56 4.38 11.46
C LEU A 236 15.81 4.47 9.95
N MET A 237 15.87 3.34 9.26
CA MET A 237 16.03 3.31 7.81
C MET A 237 14.86 3.98 7.09
N ALA A 238 13.62 3.80 7.54
CA ALA A 238 12.47 4.48 6.98
C ALA A 238 12.60 6.01 7.09
N VAL A 239 13.00 6.52 8.25
CA VAL A 239 13.23 7.96 8.48
C VAL A 239 14.36 8.47 7.57
N VAL A 240 15.47 7.77 7.50
CA VAL A 240 16.61 8.14 6.64
C VAL A 240 16.21 8.19 5.17
N LEU A 241 15.46 7.19 4.70
CA LEU A 241 14.94 7.14 3.32
C LEU A 241 13.96 8.28 3.02
N MET A 242 13.09 8.65 3.97
CA MET A 242 12.17 9.78 3.81
C MET A 242 12.93 11.11 3.71
N ILE A 243 13.93 11.32 4.57
CA ILE A 243 14.80 12.51 4.52
C ILE A 243 15.55 12.55 3.18
N ALA A 244 16.12 11.43 2.76
CA ALA A 244 16.84 11.32 1.49
C ALA A 244 15.91 11.57 0.28
N ALA A 245 14.69 11.05 0.30
CA ALA A 245 13.69 11.31 -0.75
C ALA A 245 13.34 12.80 -0.83
N TYR A 246 13.14 13.46 0.31
CA TYR A 246 12.89 14.90 0.36
C TYR A 246 14.10 15.71 -0.12
N TRP A 247 15.30 15.35 0.31
CA TRP A 247 16.54 16.00 -0.13
C TRP A 247 16.73 15.90 -1.65
N LEU A 248 16.56 14.69 -2.21
CA LEU A 248 16.60 14.47 -3.67
C LEU A 248 15.53 15.30 -4.38
N PHE A 249 14.30 15.34 -3.84
CA PHE A 249 13.23 16.15 -4.42
C PHE A 249 13.60 17.63 -4.51
N CYS A 250 14.21 18.18 -3.46
CA CYS A 250 14.66 19.58 -3.44
C CYS A 250 15.79 19.88 -4.45
N HIS A 251 16.66 18.91 -4.70
CA HIS A 251 17.83 19.07 -5.57
C HIS A 251 17.61 18.55 -7.00
N PHE A 252 16.50 17.89 -7.24
CA PHE A 252 16.16 17.26 -8.52
C PHE A 252 16.36 18.17 -9.75
N PRO A 253 16.00 19.48 -9.73
CA PRO A 253 16.21 20.37 -10.85
C PRO A 253 17.69 20.54 -11.23
N LYS A 254 18.61 20.47 -10.24
CA LYS A 254 20.04 20.61 -10.46
C LYS A 254 20.64 19.39 -11.15
N TYR A 255 20.21 18.18 -10.78
CA TYR A 255 20.73 16.94 -11.36
C TYR A 255 20.23 16.69 -12.79
N LYS A 256 18.99 17.09 -13.11
CA LYS A 256 18.41 16.89 -14.44
C LYS A 256 19.00 17.79 -15.52
N LEU A 257 19.54 18.97 -15.15
CA LEU A 257 20.25 19.87 -16.09
C LEU A 257 21.52 19.25 -16.62
N PHE A 258 22.14 18.29 -15.93
CA PHE A 258 23.38 17.63 -16.36
C PHE A 258 23.15 16.39 -17.24
N HIS A 259 21.95 15.79 -17.25
CA HIS A 259 21.67 14.54 -17.99
C HIS A 259 20.83 14.71 -19.26
N PHE A 260 20.35 15.92 -19.59
CA PHE A 260 19.58 16.18 -20.81
C PHE A 260 20.38 17.09 -21.78
N LYS A 261 21.57 16.64 -22.10
CA LYS A 261 22.32 17.20 -23.24
C LYS A 261 22.22 16.31 -24.48
N ASP A 262 21.29 15.32 -24.46
CA ASP A 262 20.99 14.48 -25.63
C ASP A 262 19.52 14.64 -26.02
#